data_a7d4a44cdac4c17bcd3e7a3e29cd48fe
#
_entry.id   a7d4a44cdac4c17bcd3e7a3e29cd48fe
#
_cell.length_a   1.000
_cell.length_b   1.000
_cell.length_c   1.000
_cell.angle_alpha   90.00
_cell.angle_beta   90.00
_cell.angle_gamma   90.00
#
_symmetry.space_group_name_H-M   'P 1'
#
loop_
_entity.id
_entity.type
_entity.pdbx_description
1 polymer ?
#
loop_
_entity_poly.entity_id
_entity_poly.type
_entity_poly.pdbx_seq_one_letter_code
_entity_poly.pdbx_strand_id
1 'polypeptide(L)'
;DYDADHAWAIQPHGRGLNYFDVVFDTYRAMRRLGQSIDILPPTTRDFSGYEVIAAPGLMVMSDDLKAALAQSGAQIILGPRSGARDREFRIPTPLPPAVPGLAVTVTRAESLRPDMPLALAGGGAVIGYREYLEGDAPAVEQTETGAPVVVVQGNLRYLGGLLDPIALQRVVKSACKAAGLEVIELPLGLRVRDTGRERFWFNYDSVAQTAGGVTVPPASVLRMPRK
;
A
#
# COMPACT_ATOMS: atom_id res chain seq x y z
N ASP A 1 -0.85 -7.61 -5.73
CA ASP A 1 -1.46 -8.09 -6.95
C ASP A 1 -0.68 -7.54 -8.15
N TYR A 2 -0.33 -8.38 -9.11
CA TYR A 2 0.40 -8.00 -10.31
C TYR A 2 -0.36 -8.47 -11.55
N ASP A 3 -0.73 -7.53 -12.40
CA ASP A 3 -1.37 -7.78 -13.68
C ASP A 3 -0.57 -7.06 -14.78
N ALA A 4 0.12 -7.84 -15.63
CA ALA A 4 0.96 -7.31 -16.69
C ALA A 4 0.15 -6.53 -17.74
N ASP A 5 -1.07 -6.97 -18.04
CA ASP A 5 -1.95 -6.27 -18.98
C ASP A 5 -2.36 -4.91 -18.45
N HIS A 6 -2.68 -4.83 -17.14
CA HIS A 6 -2.95 -3.57 -16.47
C HIS A 6 -1.71 -2.67 -16.39
N ALA A 7 -0.52 -3.23 -16.15
CA ALA A 7 0.71 -2.45 -16.14
C ALA A 7 0.97 -1.75 -17.47
N TRP A 8 0.72 -2.44 -18.60
CA TRP A 8 0.81 -1.87 -19.94
C TRP A 8 -0.31 -0.87 -20.22
N ALA A 9 -1.53 -1.19 -19.80
CA ALA A 9 -2.69 -0.35 -19.99
C ALA A 9 -2.62 0.98 -19.21
N ILE A 10 -1.93 0.98 -18.08
CA ILE A 10 -1.70 2.19 -17.26
C ILE A 10 -0.66 3.14 -17.86
N GLN A 11 0.20 2.68 -18.75
CA GLN A 11 1.22 3.52 -19.38
C GLN A 11 0.70 4.17 -20.67
N PRO A 12 0.75 5.49 -20.87
CA PRO A 12 1.18 6.57 -19.96
C PRO A 12 -0.02 7.27 -19.31
N HIS A 13 -0.23 7.10 -18.00
CA HIS A 13 -1.33 7.75 -17.26
C HIS A 13 -0.87 8.88 -16.38
N GLY A 14 -0.45 9.92 -16.98
CA GLY A 14 0.00 11.10 -16.27
C GLY A 14 1.50 11.04 -15.94
N ARG A 15 2.07 12.23 -15.81
CA ARG A 15 3.47 12.38 -15.44
C ARG A 15 3.62 12.05 -13.95
N GLY A 16 4.55 11.15 -13.63
CA GLY A 16 4.86 10.79 -12.24
C GLY A 16 4.06 9.62 -11.67
N LEU A 17 3.14 9.02 -12.43
CA LEU A 17 2.47 7.78 -12.03
C LEU A 17 3.02 6.61 -12.85
N ASN A 18 3.72 5.69 -12.19
CA ASN A 18 4.20 4.44 -12.75
C ASN A 18 3.67 3.29 -11.89
N TYR A 19 2.97 2.35 -12.50
CA TYR A 19 2.35 1.23 -11.79
C TYR A 19 3.38 0.38 -11.02
N PHE A 20 4.50 0.06 -11.65
CA PHE A 20 5.55 -0.74 -11.01
C PHE A 20 6.14 -0.03 -9.79
N ASP A 21 6.35 1.29 -9.88
CA ASP A 21 6.85 2.07 -8.75
C ASP A 21 5.85 2.06 -7.60
N VAL A 22 4.55 2.22 -7.88
CA VAL A 22 3.48 2.19 -6.85
C VAL A 22 3.45 0.84 -6.12
N VAL A 23 3.49 -0.26 -6.87
CA VAL A 23 3.50 -1.61 -6.30
C VAL A 23 4.79 -1.87 -5.55
N PHE A 24 5.93 -1.49 -6.13
CA PHE A 24 7.25 -1.70 -5.54
C PHE A 24 7.46 -0.88 -4.27
N ASP A 25 7.01 0.37 -4.24
CA ASP A 25 7.10 1.22 -3.05
C ASP A 25 6.22 0.69 -1.91
N THR A 26 5.02 0.19 -2.23
CA THR A 26 4.15 -0.48 -1.25
C THR A 26 4.82 -1.76 -0.73
N TYR A 27 5.38 -2.59 -1.61
CA TYR A 27 6.16 -3.77 -1.23
C TYR A 27 7.34 -3.39 -0.32
N ARG A 28 8.12 -2.37 -0.70
CA ARG A 28 9.26 -1.88 0.11
C ARG A 28 8.82 -1.41 1.49
N ALA A 29 7.71 -0.66 1.58
CA ALA A 29 7.17 -0.19 2.86
C ALA A 29 6.84 -1.37 3.78
N MET A 30 6.14 -2.39 3.26
CA MET A 30 5.85 -3.62 4.02
C MET A 30 7.12 -4.38 4.43
N ARG A 31 8.07 -4.55 3.51
CA ARG A 31 9.34 -5.25 3.80
C ARG A 31 10.19 -4.53 4.85
N ARG A 32 10.12 -3.20 4.90
CA ARG A 32 10.80 -2.39 5.93
C ARG A 32 10.14 -2.48 7.31
N LEU A 33 8.93 -2.98 7.38
CA LEU A 33 8.20 -3.25 8.62
C LEU A 33 8.34 -4.71 9.08
N GLY A 34 9.23 -5.49 8.45
CA GLY A 34 9.50 -6.88 8.82
C GLY A 34 8.49 -7.88 8.27
N GLN A 35 7.57 -7.47 7.39
CA GLN A 35 6.52 -8.35 6.90
C GLN A 35 7.02 -9.35 5.83
N SER A 36 6.55 -10.59 5.89
CA SER A 36 6.64 -11.56 4.80
C SER A 36 5.48 -11.32 3.84
N ILE A 37 5.75 -11.37 2.52
CA ILE A 37 4.78 -10.94 1.49
C ILE A 37 4.69 -12.01 0.43
N ASP A 38 3.46 -12.35 0.05
CA ASP A 38 3.12 -13.10 -1.13
C ASP A 38 2.55 -12.17 -2.20
N ILE A 39 2.85 -12.46 -3.47
CA ILE A 39 2.29 -11.74 -4.60
C ILE A 39 1.21 -12.62 -5.22
N LEU A 40 -0.02 -12.13 -5.19
CA LEU A 40 -1.18 -12.88 -5.63
C LEU A 40 -1.65 -12.42 -7.02
N PRO A 41 -2.15 -13.32 -7.87
CA PRO A 41 -2.76 -12.94 -9.13
C PRO A 41 -4.12 -12.24 -8.91
N PRO A 42 -4.57 -11.37 -9.85
CA PRO A 42 -5.83 -10.64 -9.74
C PRO A 42 -7.08 -11.54 -9.77
N THR A 43 -6.90 -12.79 -10.09
CA THR A 43 -7.95 -13.83 -10.06
C THR A 43 -8.20 -14.42 -8.67
N THR A 44 -7.33 -14.12 -7.68
CA THR A 44 -7.49 -14.60 -6.29
C THR A 44 -8.79 -14.05 -5.70
N ARG A 45 -9.54 -14.92 -5.03
CA ARG A 45 -10.77 -14.58 -4.30
C ARG A 45 -10.77 -15.12 -2.88
N ASP A 46 -9.96 -16.14 -2.59
CA ASP A 46 -9.72 -16.62 -1.23
C ASP A 46 -8.52 -15.90 -0.65
N PHE A 47 -8.78 -15.07 0.35
CA PHE A 47 -7.79 -14.31 1.09
C PHE A 47 -7.61 -14.82 2.52
N SER A 48 -8.08 -16.04 2.81
CA SER A 48 -7.88 -16.67 4.11
C SER A 48 -6.39 -16.81 4.43
N GLY A 49 -6.01 -16.46 5.66
CA GLY A 49 -4.61 -16.49 6.10
C GLY A 49 -3.80 -15.23 5.80
N TYR A 50 -4.41 -14.20 5.21
CA TYR A 50 -3.78 -12.88 5.05
C TYR A 50 -4.42 -11.87 6.01
N GLU A 51 -3.62 -11.24 6.82
CA GLU A 51 -4.05 -10.21 7.77
C GLU A 51 -4.03 -8.80 7.15
N VAL A 52 -3.18 -8.57 6.15
CA VAL A 52 -3.10 -7.32 5.39
C VAL A 52 -3.03 -7.63 3.90
N ILE A 53 -3.86 -6.98 3.11
CA ILE A 53 -3.87 -7.10 1.65
C ILE A 53 -3.68 -5.71 1.05
N ALA A 54 -2.71 -5.54 0.17
CA ALA A 54 -2.52 -4.31 -0.57
C ALA A 54 -2.78 -4.52 -2.07
N ALA A 55 -3.65 -3.71 -2.63
CA ALA A 55 -3.95 -3.67 -4.06
C ALA A 55 -3.85 -2.23 -4.60
N PRO A 56 -2.67 -1.58 -4.46
CA PRO A 56 -2.48 -0.22 -4.94
C PRO A 56 -2.43 -0.21 -6.47
N GLY A 57 -3.03 0.79 -7.08
CA GLY A 57 -2.98 0.96 -8.53
C GLY A 57 -3.72 -0.09 -9.34
N LEU A 58 -4.49 -0.98 -8.71
CA LEU A 58 -5.28 -2.00 -9.40
C LEU A 58 -6.48 -1.33 -10.11
N MET A 59 -6.22 -0.84 -11.33
CA MET A 59 -7.09 0.08 -12.03
C MET A 59 -8.42 -0.55 -12.38
N VAL A 60 -8.42 -1.79 -12.85
CA VAL A 60 -9.64 -2.55 -13.16
C VAL A 60 -9.90 -3.54 -12.03
N MET A 61 -10.99 -3.36 -11.32
CA MET A 61 -11.43 -4.26 -10.26
C MET A 61 -12.84 -4.77 -10.58
N SER A 62 -12.98 -6.07 -10.72
CA SER A 62 -14.30 -6.70 -10.87
C SER A 62 -15.10 -6.62 -9.57
N ASP A 63 -16.42 -6.65 -9.66
CA ASP A 63 -17.28 -6.53 -8.48
C ASP A 63 -17.11 -7.70 -7.51
N ASP A 64 -16.84 -8.89 -8.02
CA ASP A 64 -16.52 -10.07 -7.21
C ASP A 64 -15.18 -9.93 -6.46
N LEU A 65 -14.16 -9.29 -7.06
CA LEU A 65 -12.92 -8.97 -6.36
C LEU A 65 -13.14 -7.92 -5.26
N LYS A 66 -13.88 -6.85 -5.57
CA LYS A 66 -14.24 -5.83 -4.57
C LYS A 66 -14.98 -6.43 -3.38
N ALA A 67 -15.94 -7.31 -3.66
CA ALA A 67 -16.71 -8.01 -2.61
C ALA A 67 -15.81 -8.97 -1.81
N ALA A 68 -14.95 -9.75 -2.46
CA ALA A 68 -14.03 -10.67 -1.79
C ALA A 68 -13.04 -9.92 -0.87
N LEU A 69 -12.49 -8.80 -1.33
CA LEU A 69 -11.62 -7.94 -0.50
C LEU A 69 -12.38 -7.39 0.72
N ALA A 70 -13.57 -6.82 0.50
CA ALA A 70 -14.38 -6.25 1.59
C ALA A 70 -14.79 -7.30 2.65
N GLN A 71 -14.98 -8.57 2.25
CA GLN A 71 -15.41 -9.67 3.12
C GLN A 71 -14.24 -10.45 3.72
N SER A 72 -13.00 -10.21 3.31
CA SER A 72 -11.84 -11.03 3.71
C SER A 72 -11.51 -10.97 5.21
N GLY A 73 -11.98 -9.96 5.93
CA GLY A 73 -11.59 -9.70 7.33
C GLY A 73 -10.18 -9.11 7.49
N ALA A 74 -9.35 -9.14 6.45
CA ALA A 74 -8.03 -8.53 6.45
C ALA A 74 -8.09 -6.99 6.43
N GLN A 75 -7.01 -6.34 6.83
CA GLN A 75 -6.85 -4.91 6.59
C GLN A 75 -6.50 -4.67 5.13
N ILE A 76 -7.31 -3.91 4.42
CA ILE A 76 -7.18 -3.67 2.97
C ILE A 76 -6.58 -2.29 2.71
N ILE A 77 -5.58 -2.23 1.84
CA ILE A 77 -4.97 -0.98 1.37
C ILE A 77 -5.21 -0.87 -0.14
N LEU A 78 -5.97 0.14 -0.54
CA LEU A 78 -6.34 0.47 -1.91
C LEU A 78 -5.80 1.84 -2.30
N GLY A 79 -5.87 2.17 -3.60
CA GLY A 79 -5.48 3.47 -4.14
C GLY A 79 -3.95 3.65 -4.28
N PRO A 80 -3.53 4.72 -4.95
CA PRO A 80 -4.40 5.49 -5.86
C PRO A 80 -4.81 4.67 -7.08
N ARG A 81 -5.83 5.11 -7.79
CA ARG A 81 -6.33 4.51 -9.04
C ARG A 81 -7.04 3.16 -8.91
N SER A 82 -7.19 2.57 -7.71
CA SER A 82 -7.93 1.31 -7.56
C SER A 82 -9.38 1.46 -8.02
N GLY A 83 -9.80 0.58 -8.95
CA GLY A 83 -11.14 0.60 -9.54
C GLY A 83 -11.42 1.79 -10.47
N ALA A 84 -10.40 2.54 -10.91
CA ALA A 84 -10.56 3.78 -11.67
C ALA A 84 -11.07 3.57 -13.11
N ARG A 85 -11.04 2.36 -13.63
CA ARG A 85 -11.50 2.01 -14.97
C ARG A 85 -12.24 0.68 -14.99
N ASP A 86 -13.15 0.53 -15.93
CA ASP A 86 -13.67 -0.77 -16.33
C ASP A 86 -12.76 -1.46 -17.37
N ARG A 87 -13.15 -2.64 -17.84
CA ARG A 87 -12.37 -3.40 -18.84
C ARG A 87 -12.27 -2.72 -20.20
N GLU A 88 -13.20 -1.82 -20.52
CA GLU A 88 -13.19 -1.00 -21.72
C GLU A 88 -12.51 0.36 -21.51
N PHE A 89 -11.82 0.55 -20.40
CA PHE A 89 -11.13 1.79 -20.00
C PHE A 89 -12.02 3.01 -19.79
N ARG A 90 -13.34 2.82 -19.64
CA ARG A 90 -14.25 3.89 -19.25
C ARG A 90 -14.16 4.16 -17.76
N ILE A 91 -14.54 5.36 -17.35
CA ILE A 91 -14.76 5.68 -15.93
C ILE A 91 -16.03 4.95 -15.50
N PRO A 92 -15.98 4.10 -14.48
CA PRO A 92 -17.15 3.32 -14.06
C PRO A 92 -18.23 4.19 -13.41
N THR A 93 -19.44 3.66 -13.42
CA THR A 93 -20.57 4.20 -12.65
C THR A 93 -21.04 3.12 -11.69
N PRO A 94 -21.07 3.38 -10.39
CA PRO A 94 -20.67 4.61 -9.68
C PRO A 94 -19.18 4.92 -9.81
N LEU A 95 -18.81 6.19 -9.51
CA LEU A 95 -17.43 6.64 -9.55
C LEU A 95 -16.53 5.82 -8.60
N PRO A 96 -15.22 5.65 -8.94
CA PRO A 96 -14.29 4.83 -8.16
C PRO A 96 -14.09 5.35 -6.72
N PRO A 97 -13.61 4.48 -5.82
CA PRO A 97 -13.29 3.06 -6.00
C PRO A 97 -14.50 2.13 -5.97
N ALA A 98 -15.69 2.60 -5.51
CA ALA A 98 -16.93 1.85 -5.42
C ALA A 98 -16.76 0.45 -4.78
N VAL A 99 -16.07 0.40 -3.63
CA VAL A 99 -15.86 -0.82 -2.84
C VAL A 99 -16.90 -0.89 -1.73
N PRO A 100 -17.60 -2.02 -1.56
CA PRO A 100 -18.60 -2.18 -0.49
C PRO A 100 -18.00 -1.89 0.89
N GLY A 101 -18.69 -1.07 1.68
CA GLY A 101 -18.25 -0.69 3.04
C GLY A 101 -17.25 0.47 3.09
N LEU A 102 -16.93 1.10 1.96
CA LEU A 102 -16.05 2.27 1.90
C LEU A 102 -16.80 3.47 1.28
N ALA A 103 -17.24 4.41 2.12
CA ALA A 103 -17.98 5.60 1.71
C ALA A 103 -17.02 6.71 1.24
N VAL A 104 -16.33 6.48 0.14
CA VAL A 104 -15.46 7.46 -0.52
C VAL A 104 -15.66 7.39 -2.04
N THR A 105 -15.55 8.54 -2.68
CA THR A 105 -15.63 8.70 -4.14
C THR A 105 -14.44 9.55 -4.60
N VAL A 106 -13.79 9.14 -5.69
CA VAL A 106 -12.79 9.94 -6.37
C VAL A 106 -13.51 10.82 -7.40
N THR A 107 -13.53 12.11 -7.17
CA THR A 107 -14.26 13.08 -8.03
C THR A 107 -13.34 13.70 -9.08
N ARG A 108 -12.05 13.82 -8.77
CA ARG A 108 -11.05 14.41 -9.65
C ARG A 108 -9.67 13.82 -9.36
N ALA A 109 -8.80 13.84 -10.36
CA ALA A 109 -7.40 13.48 -10.23
C ALA A 109 -6.50 14.52 -10.91
N GLU A 110 -5.29 14.69 -10.41
CA GLU A 110 -4.29 15.58 -10.99
C GLU A 110 -2.87 15.04 -10.86
N SER A 111 -2.01 15.40 -11.80
CA SER A 111 -0.57 15.22 -11.69
C SER A 111 0.04 16.41 -11.00
N LEU A 112 0.86 16.18 -9.98
CA LEU A 112 1.58 17.22 -9.27
C LEU A 112 2.91 17.50 -9.97
N ARG A 113 3.34 18.75 -9.92
CA ARG A 113 4.69 19.12 -10.36
C ARG A 113 5.73 18.51 -9.40
N PRO A 114 6.86 18.01 -9.91
CA PRO A 114 7.89 17.37 -9.07
C PRO A 114 8.47 18.32 -7.99
N ASP A 115 8.48 19.63 -8.26
CA ASP A 115 8.96 20.66 -7.36
C ASP A 115 7.89 21.21 -6.39
N MET A 116 6.65 20.67 -6.46
CA MET A 116 5.52 21.11 -5.64
C MET A 116 4.78 19.92 -5.00
N PRO A 117 5.44 19.15 -4.12
CA PRO A 117 4.76 18.14 -3.34
C PRO A 117 3.75 18.80 -2.39
N LEU A 118 2.68 18.07 -2.05
CA LEU A 118 1.69 18.53 -1.07
C LEU A 118 2.05 17.99 0.31
N ALA A 119 2.47 18.88 1.20
CA ALA A 119 2.80 18.52 2.57
C ALA A 119 1.58 17.95 3.32
N LEU A 120 1.82 16.91 4.11
CA LEU A 120 0.84 16.29 4.99
C LEU A 120 0.96 16.81 6.41
N ALA A 121 -0.16 17.01 7.08
CA ALA A 121 -0.21 17.47 8.48
C ALA A 121 0.56 16.54 9.43
N GLY A 122 0.61 15.24 9.15
CA GLY A 122 1.36 14.22 9.89
C GLY A 122 2.84 14.10 9.48
N GLY A 123 3.35 14.98 8.60
CA GLY A 123 4.68 14.91 7.99
C GLY A 123 4.72 14.01 6.76
N GLY A 124 5.73 14.18 5.92
CA GLY A 124 5.78 13.60 4.59
C GLY A 124 4.90 14.36 3.60
N ALA A 125 4.69 13.82 2.41
CA ALA A 125 3.99 14.51 1.34
C ALA A 125 3.27 13.56 0.36
N VAL A 126 2.30 14.11 -0.37
CA VAL A 126 1.81 13.55 -1.64
C VAL A 126 2.71 14.04 -2.76
N ILE A 127 3.17 13.12 -3.58
CA ILE A 127 4.11 13.37 -4.69
C ILE A 127 3.51 12.93 -6.03
N GLY A 128 3.82 13.62 -7.10
CA GLY A 128 3.55 13.21 -8.47
C GLY A 128 2.08 13.08 -8.89
N TYR A 129 1.22 12.47 -8.08
CA TYR A 129 -0.19 12.20 -8.42
C TYR A 129 -1.11 12.28 -7.21
N ARG A 130 -2.27 12.90 -7.38
CA ARG A 130 -3.30 13.08 -6.35
C ARG A 130 -4.70 12.82 -6.89
N GLU A 131 -5.55 12.26 -6.05
CA GLU A 131 -7.00 12.13 -6.21
C GLU A 131 -7.73 12.99 -5.16
N TYR A 132 -8.85 13.57 -5.55
CA TYR A 132 -9.74 14.31 -4.66
C TYR A 132 -10.80 13.36 -4.13
N LEU A 133 -10.82 13.20 -2.83
CA LEU A 133 -11.68 12.26 -2.11
C LEU A 133 -12.87 13.01 -1.51
N GLU A 134 -14.08 12.53 -1.81
CA GLU A 134 -15.33 13.02 -1.23
C GLU A 134 -16.12 11.85 -0.63
N GLY A 135 -16.81 12.08 0.47
CA GLY A 135 -17.63 11.08 1.17
C GLY A 135 -17.43 11.13 2.68
N ASP A 136 -18.07 10.17 3.37
CA ASP A 136 -18.16 10.14 4.83
C ASP A 136 -17.07 9.29 5.49
N ALA A 137 -16.19 8.63 4.71
CA ALA A 137 -15.11 7.85 5.26
C ALA A 137 -14.10 8.74 6.02
N PRO A 138 -13.77 8.42 7.29
CA PRO A 138 -12.90 9.25 8.11
C PRO A 138 -11.50 9.41 7.49
N ALA A 139 -11.04 10.67 7.38
CA ALA A 139 -9.68 10.97 6.94
C ALA A 139 -8.69 10.75 8.09
N VAL A 140 -7.65 9.94 7.84
CA VAL A 140 -6.55 9.65 8.78
C VAL A 140 -5.25 10.35 8.37
N GLU A 141 -5.12 10.74 7.10
CA GLU A 141 -4.07 11.63 6.60
C GLU A 141 -4.71 12.74 5.80
N GLN A 142 -4.25 13.95 6.03
CA GLN A 142 -4.74 15.17 5.38
C GLN A 142 -3.55 16.02 4.95
N THR A 143 -3.75 16.84 3.91
CA THR A 143 -2.80 17.91 3.60
C THR A 143 -2.78 18.92 4.74
N GLU A 144 -1.75 19.78 4.80
CA GLU A 144 -1.71 20.90 5.77
C GLU A 144 -2.92 21.85 5.64
N THR A 145 -3.58 21.85 4.49
CA THR A 145 -4.80 22.64 4.24
C THR A 145 -6.09 21.90 4.61
N GLY A 146 -5.99 20.70 5.21
CA GLY A 146 -7.13 19.90 5.68
C GLY A 146 -7.82 19.03 4.62
N ALA A 147 -7.31 18.96 3.37
CA ALA A 147 -7.91 18.11 2.36
C ALA A 147 -7.57 16.63 2.63
N PRO A 148 -8.55 15.70 2.55
CA PRO A 148 -8.33 14.28 2.80
C PRO A 148 -7.38 13.66 1.76
N VAL A 149 -6.46 12.82 2.24
CA VAL A 149 -5.49 12.09 1.41
C VAL A 149 -5.58 10.59 1.66
N VAL A 150 -5.72 10.17 2.90
CA VAL A 150 -5.98 8.77 3.22
C VAL A 150 -7.23 8.69 4.09
N VAL A 151 -8.18 7.87 3.68
CA VAL A 151 -9.38 7.59 4.44
C VAL A 151 -9.42 6.14 4.91
N VAL A 152 -10.06 5.91 6.05
CA VAL A 152 -10.22 4.56 6.64
C VAL A 152 -11.66 4.38 7.09
N GLN A 153 -12.26 3.27 6.67
CA GLN A 153 -13.57 2.86 7.15
C GLN A 153 -13.57 1.35 7.40
N GLY A 154 -13.77 0.97 8.66
CA GLY A 154 -13.63 -0.42 9.08
C GLY A 154 -12.21 -0.95 8.82
N ASN A 155 -12.11 -2.00 8.04
CA ASN A 155 -10.84 -2.60 7.62
C ASN A 155 -10.30 -2.05 6.28
N LEU A 156 -11.02 -1.15 5.63
CA LEU A 156 -10.68 -0.61 4.30
C LEU A 156 -9.94 0.72 4.43
N ARG A 157 -8.82 0.85 3.73
CA ARG A 157 -8.03 2.08 3.56
C ARG A 157 -7.94 2.45 2.10
N TYR A 158 -8.12 3.72 1.79
CA TYR A 158 -7.92 4.24 0.45
C TYR A 158 -6.92 5.40 0.45
N LEU A 159 -5.88 5.27 -0.35
CA LEU A 159 -4.86 6.28 -0.56
C LEU A 159 -5.25 7.12 -1.79
N GLY A 160 -5.56 8.39 -1.60
CA GLY A 160 -5.90 9.33 -2.67
C GLY A 160 -4.67 10.01 -3.28
N GLY A 161 -3.54 9.34 -3.33
CA GLY A 161 -2.34 9.87 -3.97
C GLY A 161 -1.10 9.02 -3.74
N LEU A 162 -0.04 9.33 -4.49
CA LEU A 162 1.27 8.75 -4.24
C LEU A 162 1.86 9.41 -3.00
N LEU A 163 2.12 8.62 -1.99
CA LEU A 163 2.75 9.08 -0.76
C LEU A 163 4.26 8.93 -0.87
N ASP A 164 4.99 9.87 -0.31
CA ASP A 164 6.43 9.71 -0.13
C ASP A 164 6.74 8.49 0.79
N PRO A 165 7.97 8.01 0.84
CA PRO A 165 8.31 6.83 1.63
C PRO A 165 7.98 6.95 3.13
N ILE A 166 8.01 8.17 3.69
CA ILE A 166 7.73 8.42 5.11
C ILE A 166 6.23 8.24 5.40
N ALA A 167 5.39 8.91 4.62
CA ALA A 167 3.94 8.82 4.77
C ALA A 167 3.42 7.42 4.40
N LEU A 168 3.93 6.81 3.32
CA LEU A 168 3.54 5.47 2.92
C LEU A 168 3.86 4.43 4.01
N GLN A 169 5.07 4.48 4.58
CA GLN A 169 5.46 3.57 5.65
C GLN A 169 4.57 3.75 6.88
N ARG A 170 4.19 4.99 7.23
CA ARG A 170 3.28 5.28 8.34
C ARG A 170 1.90 4.66 8.12
N VAL A 171 1.33 4.82 6.93
CA VAL A 171 0.02 4.25 6.58
C VAL A 171 0.04 2.72 6.60
N VAL A 172 1.05 2.11 5.98
CA VAL A 172 1.22 0.64 5.98
C VAL A 172 1.44 0.11 7.40
N LYS A 173 2.25 0.80 8.21
CA LYS A 173 2.47 0.46 9.63
C LYS A 173 1.17 0.48 10.42
N SER A 174 0.32 1.48 10.18
CA SER A 174 -1.00 1.57 10.83
C SER A 174 -1.91 0.39 10.45
N ALA A 175 -1.88 -0.05 9.20
CA ALA A 175 -2.61 -1.24 8.75
C ALA A 175 -2.11 -2.53 9.42
N CYS A 176 -0.78 -2.75 9.44
CA CYS A 176 -0.18 -3.90 10.10
C CYS A 176 -0.52 -3.95 11.60
N LYS A 177 -0.48 -2.80 12.29
CA LYS A 177 -0.87 -2.72 13.71
C LYS A 177 -2.35 -3.01 13.93
N ALA A 178 -3.23 -2.49 13.08
CA ALA A 178 -4.67 -2.76 13.16
C ALA A 178 -5.00 -4.24 12.91
N ALA A 179 -4.17 -4.93 12.12
CA ALA A 179 -4.23 -6.38 11.91
C ALA A 179 -3.61 -7.20 13.06
N GLY A 180 -3.06 -6.57 14.09
CA GLY A 180 -2.38 -7.26 15.20
C GLY A 180 -1.01 -7.84 14.84
N LEU A 181 -0.44 -7.47 13.69
CA LEU A 181 0.86 -7.96 13.25
C LEU A 181 2.01 -7.35 14.07
N GLU A 182 3.04 -8.16 14.33
CA GLU A 182 4.32 -7.65 14.81
C GLU A 182 4.94 -6.72 13.76
N VAL A 183 5.37 -5.56 14.19
CA VAL A 183 6.04 -4.57 13.33
C VAL A 183 7.45 -4.34 13.83
N ILE A 184 8.44 -4.64 12.99
CA ILE A 184 9.85 -4.37 13.23
C ILE A 184 10.33 -3.37 12.20
N GLU A 185 10.60 -2.14 12.61
CA GLU A 185 11.14 -1.13 11.71
C GLU A 185 12.60 -1.45 11.36
N LEU A 186 12.84 -1.78 10.10
CA LEU A 186 14.14 -2.24 9.62
C LEU A 186 14.92 -1.09 8.97
N PRO A 187 16.22 -0.96 9.23
CA PRO A 187 17.12 -0.11 8.46
C PRO A 187 17.17 -0.52 6.99
N LEU A 188 17.68 0.36 6.13
CA LEU A 188 17.70 0.13 4.67
C LEU A 188 18.36 -1.18 4.27
N GLY A 189 19.47 -1.54 4.90
CA GLY A 189 20.24 -2.74 4.59
C GLY A 189 19.70 -4.03 5.21
N LEU A 190 18.72 -3.97 6.12
CA LEU A 190 18.25 -5.13 6.85
C LEU A 190 16.89 -5.61 6.34
N ARG A 191 16.73 -6.93 6.21
CA ARG A 191 15.46 -7.57 5.88
C ARG A 191 15.21 -8.77 6.78
N VAL A 192 13.93 -9.08 6.98
CA VAL A 192 13.48 -10.24 7.75
C VAL A 192 12.56 -11.08 6.89
N ARG A 193 12.62 -12.39 7.06
CA ARG A 193 11.64 -13.33 6.51
C ARG A 193 11.33 -14.41 7.53
N ASP A 194 10.05 -14.61 7.77
CA ASP A 194 9.54 -15.72 8.57
C ASP A 194 9.12 -16.89 7.67
N THR A 195 9.42 -18.11 8.12
CA THR A 195 9.04 -19.35 7.45
C THR A 195 8.15 -20.24 8.33
N GLY A 196 7.43 -19.65 9.28
CA GLY A 196 6.59 -20.37 10.24
C GLY A 196 7.37 -21.00 11.40
N ARG A 197 8.52 -21.62 11.16
CA ARG A 197 9.38 -22.21 12.21
C ARG A 197 10.58 -21.37 12.56
N GLU A 198 11.04 -20.55 11.64
CA GLU A 198 12.32 -19.84 11.71
C GLU A 198 12.16 -18.43 11.18
N ARG A 199 12.98 -17.55 11.73
CA ARG A 199 13.15 -16.17 11.27
C ARG A 199 14.54 -16.01 10.72
N PHE A 200 14.63 -15.54 9.47
CA PHE A 200 15.88 -15.20 8.79
C PHE A 200 16.04 -13.69 8.77
N TRP A 201 17.24 -13.24 9.16
CA TRP A 201 17.66 -11.85 9.09
C TRP A 201 18.75 -11.73 8.03
N PHE A 202 18.55 -10.86 7.06
CA PHE A 202 19.48 -10.62 5.95
C PHE A 202 20.05 -9.22 6.09
N ASN A 203 21.34 -9.10 6.34
CA ASN A 203 22.05 -7.84 6.32
C ASN A 203 22.82 -7.69 5.01
N TYR A 204 22.37 -6.78 4.17
CA TYR A 204 23.00 -6.46 2.88
C TYR A 204 24.00 -5.31 2.99
N ASP A 205 24.16 -4.73 4.19
CA ASP A 205 25.05 -3.61 4.42
C ASP A 205 26.47 -4.08 4.76
N SER A 206 27.46 -3.21 4.55
CA SER A 206 28.86 -3.42 4.92
C SER A 206 29.15 -3.22 6.41
N VAL A 207 28.15 -2.79 7.19
CA VAL A 207 28.22 -2.60 8.64
C VAL A 207 27.18 -3.46 9.36
N ALA A 208 27.42 -3.76 10.63
CA ALA A 208 26.45 -4.46 11.45
C ALA A 208 25.17 -3.61 11.61
N GLN A 209 24.02 -4.27 11.51
CA GLN A 209 22.70 -3.62 11.62
C GLN A 209 21.92 -4.21 12.81
N THR A 210 21.18 -3.36 13.52
CA THR A 210 20.38 -3.79 14.67
C THR A 210 18.93 -3.37 14.49
N ALA A 211 18.01 -4.32 14.68
CA ALA A 211 16.59 -4.06 14.77
C ALA A 211 15.88 -5.13 15.60
N GLY A 212 14.77 -4.81 16.26
CA GLY A 212 14.01 -5.76 17.08
C GLY A 212 14.84 -6.47 18.16
N GLY A 213 15.89 -5.82 18.68
CA GLY A 213 16.81 -6.40 19.66
C GLY A 213 17.82 -7.42 19.09
N VAL A 214 17.90 -7.57 17.76
CA VAL A 214 18.81 -8.49 17.08
C VAL A 214 19.87 -7.71 16.33
N THR A 215 21.15 -8.02 16.57
CA THR A 215 22.28 -7.47 15.80
C THR A 215 22.76 -8.50 14.78
N VAL A 216 22.77 -8.10 13.51
CA VAL A 216 23.18 -8.94 12.38
C VAL A 216 24.51 -8.44 11.84
N PRO A 217 25.55 -9.28 11.78
CA PRO A 217 26.86 -8.88 11.25
C PRO A 217 26.79 -8.36 9.81
N PRO A 218 27.83 -7.65 9.34
CA PRO A 218 27.89 -7.16 7.96
C PRO A 218 27.76 -8.29 6.94
N ALA A 219 27.08 -8.01 5.82
CA ALA A 219 26.96 -8.89 4.64
C ALA A 219 26.67 -10.36 5.03
N SER A 220 25.71 -10.57 5.95
CA SER A 220 25.46 -11.89 6.53
C SER A 220 23.99 -12.24 6.63
N VAL A 221 23.73 -13.52 6.88
CA VAL A 221 22.40 -14.06 7.18
C VAL A 221 22.44 -14.68 8.58
N LEU A 222 21.52 -14.25 9.44
CA LEU A 222 21.32 -14.85 10.75
C LEU A 222 19.99 -15.61 10.77
N ARG A 223 20.02 -16.86 11.17
CA ARG A 223 18.87 -17.74 11.30
C ARG A 223 18.55 -17.95 12.79
N MET A 224 17.31 -17.78 13.16
CA MET A 224 16.84 -17.95 14.54
C MET A 224 15.53 -18.74 14.57
N PRO A 225 15.28 -19.56 15.61
CA PRO A 225 13.94 -20.10 15.82
C PRO A 225 12.92 -18.97 16.00
N ARG A 226 11.73 -19.14 15.42
CA ARG A 226 10.60 -18.25 15.71
C ARG A 226 10.04 -18.66 17.08
N LYS A 227 9.98 -17.69 18.00
CA LYS A 227 9.33 -17.90 19.30
C LYS A 227 7.82 -17.89 19.18
#